data_515182d0668baf13e9cc73f4f0c273f0
#
_entry.id   515182d0668baf13e9cc73f4f0c273f0
#
_cell.length_a   1.000
_cell.length_b   1.000
_cell.length_c   1.000
_cell.angle_alpha   90.00
_cell.angle_beta   90.00
_cell.angle_gamma   90.00
#
_symmetry.space_group_name_H-M   'P 1'
#
loop_
_entity.id
_entity.type
_entity.pdbx_description
1 polymer ?
#
loop_
_entity_poly.entity_id
_entity_poly.type
_entity_poly.pdbx_seq_one_letter_code
_entity_poly.pdbx_strand_id
1 'polypeptide(L)'
;NLTGTEVQGKLAEIQNLIEQYYLDEVDAEQVENYLYKGAVVGLGDAYAAYYTRDEYQSLQDSTNGSYCGIGVQVTQNMSTGIITATKIFEGSPAEEAGMLPGDVLYQVDSQEVTGEDLTQVVSRIKGEEHTTVMISIVREGQSDPMDLEVERRTIEVSTVEHRMLDGSIGYIAVSSFDDVTVNQFLDALNDLEAQGEESLIIDLRNNGGGLVSSVCQMLDRLLPEGLIV
;
A
#
# COMPACT_ATOMS: atom_id res chain seq x y z
N ASN A 1 10.11 -34.66 3.80
CA ASN A 1 9.72 -34.54 2.39
C ASN A 1 8.23 -34.14 2.31
N LEU A 2 7.92 -32.94 1.87
CA LEU A 2 6.56 -32.37 1.80
C LEU A 2 5.62 -33.18 0.86
N THR A 3 6.17 -33.96 -0.07
CA THR A 3 5.41 -34.81 -1.01
C THR A 3 5.37 -36.29 -0.60
N GLY A 4 5.84 -36.62 0.60
CA GLY A 4 5.84 -38.00 1.09
C GLY A 4 4.43 -38.51 1.37
N THR A 5 4.22 -39.83 1.17
CA THR A 5 2.91 -40.48 1.37
C THR A 5 2.35 -40.31 2.78
N GLU A 6 3.20 -40.17 3.79
CA GLU A 6 2.82 -39.93 5.18
C GLU A 6 2.17 -38.53 5.36
N VAL A 7 2.79 -37.49 4.75
CA VAL A 7 2.25 -36.11 4.77
C VAL A 7 0.93 -36.07 4.03
N GLN A 8 0.84 -36.68 2.85
CA GLN A 8 -0.39 -36.72 2.06
C GLN A 8 -1.50 -37.47 2.82
N GLY A 9 -1.18 -38.58 3.49
CA GLY A 9 -2.13 -39.33 4.31
C GLY A 9 -2.66 -38.49 5.48
N LYS A 10 -1.78 -37.72 6.15
CA LYS A 10 -2.19 -36.84 7.24
C LYS A 10 -3.06 -35.66 6.79
N LEU A 11 -2.73 -35.06 5.64
CA LEU A 11 -3.56 -34.01 5.05
C LEU A 11 -4.94 -34.52 4.66
N ALA A 12 -5.02 -35.72 4.06
CA ALA A 12 -6.31 -36.34 3.73
C ALA A 12 -7.14 -36.66 4.97
N GLU A 13 -6.53 -37.10 6.08
CA GLU A 13 -7.20 -37.31 7.36
C GLU A 13 -7.76 -35.99 7.91
N ILE A 14 -6.99 -34.90 7.88
CA ILE A 14 -7.42 -33.58 8.32
C ILE A 14 -8.59 -33.08 7.46
N GLN A 15 -8.51 -33.22 6.14
CA GLN A 15 -9.59 -32.84 5.22
C GLN A 15 -10.88 -33.59 5.55
N ASN A 16 -10.81 -34.91 5.75
CA ASN A 16 -11.98 -35.71 6.12
C ASN A 16 -12.62 -35.24 7.47
N LEU A 17 -11.79 -34.86 8.44
CA LEU A 17 -12.28 -34.33 9.71
C LEU A 17 -12.97 -32.98 9.56
N ILE A 18 -12.43 -32.11 8.73
CA ILE A 18 -13.04 -30.82 8.40
C ILE A 18 -14.41 -31.06 7.74
N GLU A 19 -14.47 -31.87 6.68
CA GLU A 19 -15.71 -32.19 5.96
C GLU A 19 -16.78 -32.83 6.85
N GLN A 20 -16.36 -33.58 7.86
CA GLN A 20 -17.30 -34.31 8.76
C GLN A 20 -17.77 -33.47 9.94
N TYR A 21 -16.95 -32.57 10.47
CA TYR A 21 -17.23 -31.93 11.78
C TYR A 21 -17.23 -30.40 11.73
N TYR A 22 -16.73 -29.76 10.68
CA TYR A 22 -16.76 -28.32 10.59
C TYR A 22 -18.16 -27.86 10.16
N LEU A 23 -18.68 -26.82 10.84
CA LEU A 23 -20.09 -26.42 10.68
C LEU A 23 -20.29 -25.32 9.65
N ASP A 24 -19.24 -24.53 9.39
CA ASP A 24 -19.32 -23.39 8.49
C ASP A 24 -18.80 -23.77 7.09
N GLU A 25 -19.00 -22.90 6.12
CA GLU A 25 -18.44 -23.04 4.78
C GLU A 25 -16.92 -22.93 4.80
N VAL A 26 -16.23 -23.82 4.09
CA VAL A 26 -14.77 -23.85 4.02
C VAL A 26 -14.32 -23.16 2.74
N ASP A 27 -13.55 -22.11 2.88
CA ASP A 27 -12.80 -21.53 1.78
C ASP A 27 -11.57 -22.40 1.46
N ALA A 28 -11.70 -23.21 0.42
CA ALA A 28 -10.68 -24.16 0.01
C ALA A 28 -9.38 -23.46 -0.44
N GLU A 29 -9.47 -22.30 -1.11
CA GLU A 29 -8.33 -21.52 -1.57
C GLU A 29 -7.57 -20.93 -0.37
N GLN A 30 -8.28 -20.43 0.63
CA GLN A 30 -7.68 -19.93 1.84
C GLN A 30 -6.93 -21.04 2.60
N VAL A 31 -7.54 -22.22 2.73
CA VAL A 31 -6.88 -23.39 3.37
C VAL A 31 -5.61 -23.78 2.63
N GLU A 32 -5.64 -23.85 1.29
CA GLU A 32 -4.49 -24.17 0.46
C GLU A 32 -3.37 -23.15 0.63
N ASN A 33 -3.68 -21.87 0.60
CA ASN A 33 -2.71 -20.79 0.82
C ASN A 33 -2.04 -20.88 2.21
N TYR A 34 -2.80 -21.20 3.26
CA TYR A 34 -2.23 -21.41 4.60
C TYR A 34 -1.33 -22.66 4.69
N LEU A 35 -1.60 -23.71 3.92
CA LEU A 35 -0.71 -24.87 3.83
C LEU A 35 0.65 -24.48 3.22
N TYR A 36 0.66 -23.68 2.15
CA TYR A 36 1.90 -23.19 1.54
C TYR A 36 2.66 -22.26 2.51
N LYS A 37 1.96 -21.33 3.16
CA LYS A 37 2.56 -20.47 4.19
C LYS A 37 3.17 -21.29 5.32
N GLY A 38 2.44 -22.29 5.82
CA GLY A 38 2.93 -23.18 6.88
C GLY A 38 4.18 -23.96 6.48
N ALA A 39 4.26 -24.42 5.23
CA ALA A 39 5.44 -25.12 4.72
C ALA A 39 6.70 -24.24 4.72
N VAL A 40 6.56 -22.96 4.37
CA VAL A 40 7.66 -22.00 4.37
C VAL A 40 8.04 -21.56 5.78
N VAL A 41 7.05 -21.28 6.64
CA VAL A 41 7.28 -20.95 8.05
C VAL A 41 8.02 -22.06 8.79
N GLY A 42 7.77 -23.32 8.39
CA GLY A 42 8.46 -24.51 8.94
C GLY A 42 9.98 -24.55 8.68
N LEU A 43 10.52 -23.68 7.81
CA LEU A 43 11.96 -23.54 7.59
C LEU A 43 12.66 -22.83 8.77
N GLY A 44 11.91 -22.05 9.58
CA GLY A 44 12.47 -21.26 10.67
C GLY A 44 13.33 -20.07 10.21
N ASP A 45 13.25 -19.69 8.95
CA ASP A 45 13.96 -18.55 8.37
C ASP A 45 13.03 -17.32 8.40
N ALA A 46 13.48 -16.25 9.08
CA ALA A 46 12.72 -15.01 9.22
C ALA A 46 12.52 -14.26 7.89
N TYR A 47 13.31 -14.54 6.87
CA TYR A 47 13.25 -13.90 5.55
C TYR A 47 12.49 -14.74 4.51
N ALA A 48 12.20 -16.01 4.81
CA ALA A 48 11.44 -16.85 3.91
C ALA A 48 9.93 -16.60 4.08
N ALA A 49 9.27 -16.25 2.99
CA ALA A 49 7.83 -16.02 2.97
C ALA A 49 7.20 -16.62 1.70
N TYR A 50 5.96 -17.09 1.82
CA TYR A 50 5.10 -17.39 0.69
C TYR A 50 4.07 -16.28 0.59
N TYR A 51 3.91 -15.74 -0.59
CA TYR A 51 2.91 -14.73 -0.91
C TYR A 51 1.89 -15.30 -1.90
N THR A 52 0.62 -15.04 -1.70
CA THR A 52 -0.37 -15.18 -2.76
C THR A 52 -0.09 -14.17 -3.87
N ARG A 53 -0.78 -14.28 -4.99
CA ARG A 53 -0.63 -13.33 -6.09
C ARG A 53 -0.90 -11.89 -5.63
N ASP A 54 -1.97 -11.68 -4.88
CA ASP A 54 -2.40 -10.35 -4.44
C ASP A 54 -1.46 -9.78 -3.36
N GLU A 55 -0.98 -10.64 -2.44
CA GLU A 55 0.02 -10.25 -1.45
C GLU A 55 1.35 -9.88 -2.12
N TYR A 56 1.76 -10.63 -3.16
CA TYR A 56 2.97 -10.32 -3.90
C TYR A 56 2.83 -9.02 -4.69
N GLN A 57 1.66 -8.76 -5.31
CA GLN A 57 1.38 -7.49 -5.96
C GLN A 57 1.44 -6.33 -4.95
N SER A 58 0.84 -6.49 -3.78
CA SER A 58 0.89 -5.49 -2.71
C SER A 58 2.33 -5.23 -2.22
N LEU A 59 3.17 -6.26 -2.15
CA LEU A 59 4.58 -6.12 -1.84
C LEU A 59 5.33 -5.33 -2.94
N GLN A 60 5.05 -5.62 -4.21
CA GLN A 60 5.63 -4.88 -5.33
C GLN A 60 5.18 -3.42 -5.34
N ASP A 61 3.89 -3.15 -5.16
CA ASP A 61 3.37 -1.78 -5.05
C ASP A 61 4.09 -0.99 -3.94
N SER A 62 4.25 -1.62 -2.78
CA SER A 62 4.96 -1.02 -1.64
C SER A 62 6.44 -0.76 -1.93
N THR A 63 7.10 -1.67 -2.65
CA THR A 63 8.52 -1.56 -3.01
C THR A 63 8.74 -0.49 -4.08
N ASN A 64 7.84 -0.41 -5.05
CA ASN A 64 7.88 0.61 -6.10
C ASN A 64 7.53 2.00 -5.54
N GLY A 65 6.79 2.08 -4.43
CA GLY A 65 6.25 3.32 -3.89
C GLY A 65 5.08 3.86 -4.72
N SER A 66 4.45 3.01 -5.52
CA SER A 66 3.30 3.35 -6.35
C SER A 66 2.29 2.19 -6.39
N TYR A 67 1.03 2.53 -6.58
CA TYR A 67 -0.04 1.53 -6.71
C TYR A 67 -1.10 2.03 -7.69
N CYS A 68 -1.81 1.12 -8.33
CA CYS A 68 -2.93 1.50 -9.18
C CYS A 68 -4.22 1.58 -8.35
N GLY A 69 -4.81 2.78 -8.30
CA GLY A 69 -5.98 3.08 -7.50
C GLY A 69 -6.51 4.48 -7.76
N ILE A 70 -7.18 5.06 -6.76
CA ILE A 70 -7.86 6.35 -6.89
C ILE A 70 -7.22 7.51 -6.11
N GLY A 71 -6.20 7.24 -5.27
CA GLY A 71 -5.51 8.28 -4.50
C GLY A 71 -6.26 8.75 -3.26
N VAL A 72 -6.81 7.83 -2.49
CA VAL A 72 -7.46 8.08 -1.21
C VAL A 72 -6.85 7.24 -0.10
N GLN A 73 -6.65 7.82 1.07
CA GLN A 73 -6.35 7.10 2.30
C GLN A 73 -7.63 6.92 3.09
N VAL A 74 -7.93 5.69 3.47
CA VAL A 74 -9.12 5.32 4.22
C VAL A 74 -8.79 4.70 5.56
N THR A 75 -9.65 4.87 6.55
CA THR A 75 -9.56 4.22 7.86
C THR A 75 -10.90 3.60 8.21
N GLN A 76 -10.85 2.49 8.95
CA GLN A 76 -12.05 1.82 9.43
C GLN A 76 -12.19 1.97 10.94
N ASN A 77 -13.38 2.36 11.38
CA ASN A 77 -13.72 2.30 12.78
C ASN A 77 -14.10 0.86 13.17
N MET A 78 -13.25 0.23 13.95
CA MET A 78 -13.40 -1.19 14.32
C MET A 78 -14.68 -1.51 15.11
N SER A 79 -15.31 -0.52 15.73
CA SER A 79 -16.56 -0.72 16.51
C SER A 79 -17.82 -0.60 15.66
N THR A 80 -17.80 0.24 14.62
CA THR A 80 -18.96 0.51 13.76
C THR A 80 -18.84 -0.09 12.37
N GLY A 81 -17.65 -0.53 11.98
CA GLY A 81 -17.34 -0.99 10.62
C GLY A 81 -17.34 0.11 9.55
N ILE A 82 -17.52 1.37 9.95
CA ILE A 82 -17.57 2.52 9.03
C ILE A 82 -16.18 2.81 8.48
N ILE A 83 -16.10 2.96 7.16
CA ILE A 83 -14.88 3.32 6.43
C ILE A 83 -14.97 4.79 6.03
N THR A 84 -13.95 5.58 6.41
CA THR A 84 -13.92 7.02 6.16
C THR A 84 -12.66 7.39 5.39
N ALA A 85 -12.80 8.25 4.38
CA ALA A 85 -11.69 8.88 3.68
C ALA A 85 -11.01 9.89 4.60
N THR A 86 -9.73 9.66 4.95
CA THR A 86 -9.00 10.53 5.88
C THR A 86 -8.08 11.51 5.17
N LYS A 87 -7.61 11.16 3.98
CA LYS A 87 -6.78 12.02 3.13
C LYS A 87 -7.09 11.73 1.66
N ILE A 88 -7.21 12.77 0.88
CA ILE A 88 -7.26 12.72 -0.58
C ILE A 88 -5.92 13.24 -1.08
N PHE A 89 -5.27 12.51 -2.00
CA PHE A 89 -4.00 12.94 -2.55
C PHE A 89 -4.22 13.99 -3.63
N GLU A 90 -3.40 15.02 -3.62
CA GLU A 90 -3.43 16.11 -4.59
C GLU A 90 -3.20 15.59 -6.02
N GLY A 91 -3.98 16.07 -6.98
CA GLY A 91 -3.94 15.63 -8.37
C GLY A 91 -4.44 14.20 -8.61
N SER A 92 -5.03 13.57 -7.59
CA SER A 92 -5.53 12.20 -7.69
C SER A 92 -6.90 12.11 -8.38
N PRO A 93 -7.26 10.94 -8.95
CA PRO A 93 -8.59 10.69 -9.49
C PRO A 93 -9.72 10.90 -8.48
N ALA A 94 -9.50 10.58 -7.21
CA ALA A 94 -10.48 10.82 -6.15
C ALA A 94 -10.74 12.32 -5.93
N GLU A 95 -9.69 13.16 -5.98
CA GLU A 95 -9.84 14.62 -5.90
C GLU A 95 -10.60 15.16 -7.11
N GLU A 96 -10.24 14.73 -8.32
CA GLU A 96 -10.91 15.14 -9.57
C GLU A 96 -12.40 14.75 -9.58
N ALA A 97 -12.74 13.59 -9.00
CA ALA A 97 -14.11 13.14 -8.85
C ALA A 97 -14.88 13.90 -7.74
N GLY A 98 -14.19 14.75 -6.97
CA GLY A 98 -14.80 15.57 -5.92
C GLY A 98 -14.95 14.86 -4.57
N MET A 99 -14.17 13.81 -4.31
CA MET A 99 -14.08 13.19 -2.98
C MET A 99 -13.38 14.14 -2.00
N LEU A 100 -13.83 14.17 -0.75
CA LEU A 100 -13.26 15.02 0.29
C LEU A 100 -12.89 14.23 1.54
N PRO A 101 -11.89 14.70 2.32
CA PRO A 101 -11.66 14.15 3.64
C PRO A 101 -12.91 14.24 4.51
N GLY A 102 -13.23 13.14 5.21
CA GLY A 102 -14.45 13.01 6.00
C GLY A 102 -15.59 12.27 5.30
N ASP A 103 -15.50 12.04 3.99
CA ASP A 103 -16.50 11.25 3.27
C ASP A 103 -16.50 9.81 3.79
N VAL A 104 -17.68 9.28 4.04
CA VAL A 104 -17.91 7.90 4.46
C VAL A 104 -18.19 7.05 3.21
N LEU A 105 -17.41 5.99 3.00
CA LEU A 105 -17.66 5.04 1.93
C LEU A 105 -18.87 4.19 2.28
N TYR A 106 -19.90 4.23 1.45
CA TYR A 106 -21.13 3.48 1.63
C TYR A 106 -21.18 2.25 0.72
N GLN A 107 -20.86 2.42 -0.58
CA GLN A 107 -20.79 1.32 -1.54
C GLN A 107 -19.57 1.45 -2.46
N VAL A 108 -19.07 0.30 -2.92
CA VAL A 108 -18.08 0.17 -4.01
C VAL A 108 -18.69 -0.77 -5.05
N ASP A 109 -18.83 -0.29 -6.29
CA ASP A 109 -19.48 -1.01 -7.40
C ASP A 109 -20.86 -1.58 -7.01
N SER A 110 -21.68 -0.74 -6.36
CA SER A 110 -23.04 -1.07 -5.86
C SER A 110 -23.09 -2.13 -4.75
N GLN A 111 -21.96 -2.51 -4.16
CA GLN A 111 -21.89 -3.40 -3.00
C GLN A 111 -21.65 -2.58 -1.74
N GLU A 112 -22.48 -2.77 -0.71
CA GLU A 112 -22.30 -2.11 0.57
C GLU A 112 -21.01 -2.57 1.25
N VAL A 113 -20.26 -1.61 1.84
CA VAL A 113 -18.95 -1.87 2.43
C VAL A 113 -18.93 -1.72 3.96
N THR A 114 -20.04 -1.30 4.56
CA THR A 114 -20.13 -1.12 6.01
C THR A 114 -20.00 -2.45 6.73
N GLY A 115 -18.97 -2.59 7.57
CA GLY A 115 -18.71 -3.82 8.34
C GLY A 115 -17.90 -4.87 7.57
N GLU A 116 -17.58 -4.67 6.31
CA GLU A 116 -16.65 -5.53 5.59
C GLU A 116 -15.20 -5.28 6.03
N ASP A 117 -14.33 -6.25 5.77
CA ASP A 117 -12.89 -6.10 6.02
C ASP A 117 -12.28 -5.02 5.13
N LEU A 118 -11.53 -4.10 5.74
CA LEU A 118 -10.93 -2.96 5.05
C LEU A 118 -10.03 -3.39 3.88
N THR A 119 -9.29 -4.49 4.04
CA THR A 119 -8.38 -4.99 3.00
C THR A 119 -9.15 -5.44 1.77
N GLN A 120 -10.29 -6.10 1.96
CA GLN A 120 -11.16 -6.52 0.86
C GLN A 120 -11.77 -5.31 0.14
N VAL A 121 -12.22 -4.31 0.88
CA VAL A 121 -12.76 -3.08 0.29
C VAL A 121 -11.69 -2.34 -0.51
N VAL A 122 -10.49 -2.19 0.04
CA VAL A 122 -9.34 -1.56 -0.64
C VAL A 122 -8.95 -2.34 -1.90
N SER A 123 -8.97 -3.67 -1.88
CA SER A 123 -8.66 -4.48 -3.06
C SER A 123 -9.65 -4.26 -4.22
N ARG A 124 -10.93 -4.01 -3.92
CA ARG A 124 -11.95 -3.66 -4.93
C ARG A 124 -11.80 -2.23 -5.46
N ILE A 125 -11.34 -1.30 -4.61
CA ILE A 125 -11.07 0.09 -5.04
C ILE A 125 -9.84 0.13 -5.94
N LYS A 126 -8.78 -0.63 -5.62
CA LYS A 126 -7.64 -0.87 -6.51
C LYS A 126 -8.07 -1.66 -7.75
N GLY A 127 -7.25 -1.70 -8.78
CA GLY A 127 -7.51 -2.48 -9.99
C GLY A 127 -6.61 -2.08 -11.14
N GLU A 128 -6.93 -2.53 -12.35
CA GLU A 128 -6.15 -2.21 -13.54
C GLU A 128 -6.24 -0.72 -13.88
N GLU A 129 -5.12 -0.17 -14.34
CA GLU A 129 -5.04 1.22 -14.78
C GLU A 129 -6.03 1.53 -15.91
N HIS A 130 -6.59 2.74 -15.90
CA HIS A 130 -7.62 3.21 -16.82
C HIS A 130 -8.96 2.48 -16.74
N THR A 131 -9.19 1.66 -15.73
CA THR A 131 -10.54 1.17 -15.41
C THR A 131 -11.23 2.14 -14.44
N THR A 132 -12.54 2.09 -14.35
CA THR A 132 -13.32 2.91 -13.42
C THR A 132 -13.87 2.08 -12.27
N VAL A 133 -14.07 2.74 -11.13
CA VAL A 133 -14.78 2.22 -9.97
C VAL A 133 -15.87 3.20 -9.56
N MET A 134 -17.04 2.70 -9.25
CA MET A 134 -18.14 3.50 -8.73
C MET A 134 -18.09 3.50 -7.20
N ILE A 135 -17.96 4.66 -6.58
CA ILE A 135 -17.93 4.80 -5.12
C ILE A 135 -19.11 5.65 -4.70
N SER A 136 -20.03 5.07 -3.93
CA SER A 136 -21.08 5.82 -3.27
C SER A 136 -20.59 6.27 -1.91
N ILE A 137 -20.66 7.58 -1.65
CA ILE A 137 -20.23 8.19 -0.40
C ILE A 137 -21.41 8.85 0.32
N VAL A 138 -21.29 8.94 1.65
CA VAL A 138 -22.14 9.77 2.49
C VAL A 138 -21.28 10.89 3.06
N ARG A 139 -21.71 12.13 2.83
CA ARG A 139 -21.01 13.35 3.27
C ARG A 139 -21.80 14.06 4.35
N GLU A 140 -21.12 14.54 5.38
CA GLU A 140 -21.75 15.32 6.44
C GLU A 140 -22.48 16.55 5.87
N GLY A 141 -23.73 16.75 6.29
CA GLY A 141 -24.58 17.83 5.82
C GLY A 141 -25.35 17.55 4.52
N GLN A 142 -25.19 16.33 3.93
CA GLN A 142 -26.00 15.88 2.80
C GLN A 142 -26.95 14.76 3.23
N SER A 143 -28.17 14.76 2.70
CA SER A 143 -29.21 13.78 3.08
C SER A 143 -29.14 12.49 2.27
N ASP A 144 -28.62 12.56 1.06
CA ASP A 144 -28.59 11.43 0.13
C ASP A 144 -27.14 11.03 -0.20
N PRO A 145 -26.86 9.74 -0.42
CA PRO A 145 -25.58 9.28 -0.91
C PRO A 145 -25.25 9.91 -2.27
N MET A 146 -23.96 10.12 -2.53
CA MET A 146 -23.43 10.64 -3.78
C MET A 146 -22.62 9.57 -4.47
N ASP A 147 -22.88 9.32 -5.75
CA ASP A 147 -22.12 8.39 -6.56
C ASP A 147 -20.99 9.12 -7.28
N LEU A 148 -19.78 8.66 -7.10
CA LEU A 148 -18.56 9.16 -7.74
C LEU A 148 -18.00 8.07 -8.65
N GLU A 149 -17.94 8.35 -9.95
CA GLU A 149 -17.23 7.52 -10.91
C GLU A 149 -15.77 7.94 -10.93
N VAL A 150 -14.86 7.05 -10.54
CA VAL A 150 -13.46 7.37 -10.35
C VAL A 150 -12.60 6.47 -11.23
N GLU A 151 -11.75 7.06 -12.08
CA GLU A 151 -10.78 6.35 -12.86
C GLU A 151 -9.64 5.85 -11.98
N ARG A 152 -9.19 4.61 -12.18
CA ARG A 152 -7.99 4.09 -11.54
C ARG A 152 -6.77 4.53 -12.32
N ARG A 153 -5.81 5.15 -11.64
CA ARG A 153 -4.52 5.57 -12.19
C ARG A 153 -3.39 5.13 -11.27
N THR A 154 -2.19 5.10 -11.81
CA THR A 154 -0.99 4.94 -10.99
C THR A 154 -0.83 6.13 -10.07
N ILE A 155 -0.82 5.88 -8.77
CA ILE A 155 -0.65 6.86 -7.70
C ILE A 155 0.73 6.67 -7.09
N GLU A 156 1.58 7.68 -7.19
CA GLU A 156 2.86 7.69 -6.51
C GLU A 156 2.67 8.14 -5.05
N VAL A 157 3.29 7.39 -4.15
CA VAL A 157 3.31 7.75 -2.73
C VAL A 157 4.40 8.78 -2.51
N SER A 158 4.06 9.92 -1.91
CA SER A 158 5.06 10.91 -1.53
C SER A 158 5.91 10.38 -0.37
N THR A 159 7.16 10.06 -0.65
CA THR A 159 8.16 9.59 0.33
C THR A 159 9.17 10.66 0.70
N VAL A 160 9.15 11.80 0.00
CA VAL A 160 10.05 12.93 0.19
C VAL A 160 9.26 14.20 0.43
N GLU A 161 9.62 14.92 1.48
CA GLU A 161 9.15 16.28 1.75
C GLU A 161 10.37 17.20 1.85
N HIS A 162 10.29 18.41 1.31
CA HIS A 162 11.40 19.35 1.39
C HIS A 162 10.93 20.78 1.65
N ARG A 163 11.82 21.59 2.18
CA ARG A 163 11.62 23.02 2.37
C ARG A 163 12.94 23.73 2.60
N MET A 164 13.01 25.02 2.27
CA MET A 164 14.08 25.89 2.66
C MET A 164 13.87 26.37 4.09
N LEU A 165 14.90 26.30 4.93
CA LEU A 165 14.94 26.86 6.28
C LEU A 165 15.71 28.20 6.28
N ASP A 166 15.60 28.95 7.38
CA ASP A 166 16.35 30.18 7.56
C ASP A 166 17.86 29.93 7.47
N GLY A 167 18.60 30.84 6.82
CA GLY A 167 20.05 30.72 6.64
C GLY A 167 20.47 29.86 5.47
N SER A 168 19.65 29.77 4.42
CA SER A 168 19.93 29.00 3.19
C SER A 168 20.20 27.52 3.46
N ILE A 169 19.45 26.93 4.40
CA ILE A 169 19.59 25.51 4.76
C ILE A 169 18.44 24.77 4.10
N GLY A 170 18.77 23.89 3.15
CA GLY A 170 17.82 22.93 2.58
C GLY A 170 17.48 21.83 3.61
N TYR A 171 16.21 21.47 3.72
CA TYR A 171 15.74 20.38 4.54
C TYR A 171 14.97 19.41 3.67
N ILE A 172 15.37 18.13 3.70
CA ILE A 172 14.70 17.03 3.00
C ILE A 172 14.40 15.93 4.03
N ALA A 173 13.12 15.56 4.18
CA ALA A 173 12.71 14.41 4.95
C ALA A 173 12.39 13.25 4.01
N VAL A 174 12.93 12.07 4.30
CA VAL A 174 12.73 10.84 3.52
C VAL A 174 12.11 9.78 4.43
N SER A 175 10.88 9.37 4.15
CA SER A 175 10.11 8.42 4.97
C SER A 175 10.35 6.95 4.59
N SER A 176 10.72 6.66 3.32
CA SER A 176 11.04 5.34 2.80
C SER A 176 12.01 5.45 1.63
N PHE A 177 12.67 4.33 1.28
CA PHE A 177 13.54 4.25 0.11
C PHE A 177 12.94 3.34 -0.95
N ASP A 178 11.84 3.79 -1.56
CA ASP A 178 11.15 3.10 -2.64
C ASP A 178 11.72 3.53 -4.01
N ASP A 179 11.31 2.91 -5.11
CA ASP A 179 11.81 3.30 -6.44
C ASP A 179 11.48 4.76 -6.79
N VAL A 180 10.28 5.24 -6.45
CA VAL A 180 9.87 6.64 -6.69
C VAL A 180 10.66 7.65 -5.86
N THR A 181 11.22 7.24 -4.72
CA THR A 181 11.95 8.12 -3.79
C THR A 181 13.15 8.78 -4.46
N VAL A 182 13.82 8.09 -5.37
CA VAL A 182 15.00 8.61 -6.07
C VAL A 182 14.65 9.88 -6.84
N ASN A 183 13.62 9.83 -7.68
CA ASN A 183 13.19 10.99 -8.48
C ASN A 183 12.68 12.11 -7.58
N GLN A 184 11.84 11.79 -6.58
CA GLN A 184 11.33 12.78 -5.64
C GLN A 184 12.46 13.48 -4.86
N PHE A 185 13.50 12.74 -4.47
CA PHE A 185 14.68 13.30 -3.79
C PHE A 185 15.49 14.19 -4.71
N LEU A 186 15.72 13.79 -5.96
CA LEU A 186 16.46 14.58 -6.94
C LEU A 186 15.71 15.88 -7.28
N ASP A 187 14.40 15.81 -7.44
CA ASP A 187 13.56 16.99 -7.69
C ASP A 187 13.58 17.95 -6.51
N ALA A 188 13.46 17.43 -5.27
CA ALA A 188 13.56 18.19 -4.04
C ALA A 188 14.91 18.89 -3.91
N LEU A 189 16.00 18.18 -4.20
CA LEU A 189 17.37 18.75 -4.16
C LEU A 189 17.55 19.84 -5.22
N ASN A 190 17.12 19.59 -6.45
CA ASN A 190 17.20 20.57 -7.55
C ASN A 190 16.41 21.85 -7.21
N ASP A 191 15.23 21.71 -6.60
CA ASP A 191 14.41 22.86 -6.19
C ASP A 191 15.10 23.69 -5.09
N LEU A 192 15.71 23.04 -4.08
CA LEU A 192 16.47 23.71 -3.03
C LEU A 192 17.74 24.39 -3.57
N GLU A 193 18.50 23.73 -4.45
CA GLU A 193 19.64 24.32 -5.14
C GLU A 193 19.24 25.58 -5.93
N ALA A 194 18.10 25.53 -6.64
CA ALA A 194 17.56 26.68 -7.37
C ALA A 194 17.15 27.85 -6.46
N GLN A 195 16.76 27.55 -5.21
CA GLN A 195 16.47 28.55 -4.18
C GLN A 195 17.72 29.10 -3.49
N GLY A 196 18.91 28.58 -3.80
CA GLY A 196 20.19 29.07 -3.25
C GLY A 196 20.57 28.40 -1.91
N GLU A 197 20.26 27.12 -1.76
CA GLU A 197 20.70 26.32 -0.63
C GLU A 197 22.23 26.28 -0.56
N GLU A 198 22.78 26.50 0.65
CA GLU A 198 24.22 26.43 0.97
C GLU A 198 24.59 25.24 1.87
N SER A 199 23.59 24.62 2.49
CA SER A 199 23.75 23.47 3.41
C SER A 199 22.50 22.62 3.38
N LEU A 200 22.65 21.29 3.53
CA LEU A 200 21.56 20.33 3.47
C LEU A 200 21.41 19.55 4.76
N ILE A 201 20.18 19.41 5.23
CA ILE A 201 19.77 18.48 6.29
C ILE A 201 18.92 17.39 5.65
N ILE A 202 19.34 16.13 5.77
CA ILE A 202 18.55 14.96 5.40
C ILE A 202 18.00 14.32 6.66
N ASP A 203 16.67 14.30 6.80
CA ASP A 203 15.99 13.74 7.95
C ASP A 203 15.47 12.34 7.63
N LEU A 204 16.01 11.34 8.29
CA LEU A 204 15.62 9.92 8.17
C LEU A 204 14.87 9.41 9.40
N ARG A 205 14.38 10.28 10.25
CA ARG A 205 13.59 9.88 11.43
C ARG A 205 12.30 9.22 10.97
N ASN A 206 11.98 8.07 11.59
CA ASN A 206 10.86 7.20 11.21
C ASN A 206 10.98 6.54 9.83
N ASN A 207 12.14 6.62 9.15
CA ASN A 207 12.40 5.85 7.95
C ASN A 207 12.65 4.39 8.32
N GLY A 208 11.83 3.48 7.79
CA GLY A 208 11.92 2.04 8.05
C GLY A 208 12.94 1.30 7.19
N GLY A 209 13.58 2.00 6.24
CA GLY A 209 14.46 1.42 5.23
C GLY A 209 13.82 1.39 3.85
N GLY A 210 14.21 0.41 3.03
CA GLY A 210 13.72 0.22 1.66
C GLY A 210 14.81 -0.34 0.75
N LEU A 211 14.81 0.06 -0.51
CA LEU A 211 15.72 -0.44 -1.53
C LEU A 211 17.13 0.14 -1.38
N VAL A 212 18.12 -0.73 -1.30
CA VAL A 212 19.55 -0.35 -1.30
C VAL A 212 19.91 0.37 -2.61
N SER A 213 19.33 -0.05 -3.74
CA SER A 213 19.51 0.60 -5.05
C SER A 213 19.09 2.07 -5.02
N SER A 214 17.96 2.39 -4.38
CA SER A 214 17.48 3.76 -4.26
C SER A 214 18.41 4.61 -3.41
N VAL A 215 18.86 4.09 -2.26
CA VAL A 215 19.85 4.77 -1.41
C VAL A 215 21.14 5.04 -2.18
N CYS A 216 21.66 4.06 -2.94
CA CYS A 216 22.88 4.24 -3.73
C CYS A 216 22.74 5.34 -4.79
N GLN A 217 21.61 5.38 -5.50
CA GLN A 217 21.37 6.41 -6.52
C GLN A 217 21.24 7.82 -5.90
N MET A 218 20.62 7.93 -4.73
CA MET A 218 20.55 9.21 -4.01
C MET A 218 21.95 9.66 -3.52
N LEU A 219 22.75 8.72 -3.00
CA LEU A 219 24.11 9.01 -2.52
C LEU A 219 25.07 9.37 -3.68
N ASP A 220 24.91 8.78 -4.86
CA ASP A 220 25.66 9.12 -6.07
C ASP A 220 25.55 10.61 -6.44
N ARG A 221 24.39 11.23 -6.16
CA ARG A 221 24.17 12.67 -6.38
C ARG A 221 24.87 13.55 -5.34
N LEU A 222 25.07 13.03 -4.13
CA LEU A 222 25.60 13.78 -2.98
C LEU A 222 27.09 13.59 -2.76
N LEU A 223 27.64 12.44 -3.12
CA LEU A 223 29.00 12.04 -2.81
C LEU A 223 29.92 12.16 -4.03
N PRO A 224 31.22 12.41 -3.84
CA PRO A 224 32.19 12.28 -4.90
C PRO A 224 32.33 10.83 -5.37
N GLU A 225 32.89 10.63 -6.56
CA GLU A 225 33.12 9.29 -7.14
C GLU A 225 33.84 8.35 -6.14
N GLY A 226 33.24 7.20 -5.87
CA GLY A 226 33.76 6.20 -4.93
C GLY A 226 32.83 5.01 -4.74
N LEU A 227 33.30 4.02 -3.99
CA LEU A 227 32.48 2.87 -3.59
C LEU A 227 31.48 3.31 -2.51
N ILE A 228 30.20 3.04 -2.72
CA ILE A 228 29.14 3.32 -1.75
C ILE A 228 28.83 2.08 -0.91
N VAL A 229 28.66 0.92 -1.55
CA VAL A 229 28.35 -0.37 -0.90
C VAL A 229 29.20 -1.48 -1.50
#